data_e221af3dd0529f779a7fa2e547fb7983
#
_entry.id   e221af3dd0529f779a7fa2e547fb7983
#
_cell.length_a   1.000
_cell.length_b   1.000
_cell.length_c   1.000
_cell.angle_alpha   90.00
_cell.angle_beta   90.00
_cell.angle_gamma   90.00
#
_symmetry.space_group_name_H-M   'P 1'
#
loop_
_entity.id
_entity.type
_entity.pdbx_description
1 polymer ?
#
loop_
_entity_poly.entity_id
_entity_poly.type
_entity_poly.pdbx_seq_one_letter_code
_entity_poly.pdbx_strand_id
1 'polypeptide(L)'
;VDVRMPPRKLPVGTGRKRTGRRILAVAADCAIGKKYSALALDQAMREAGLKSTFRATGQTGIMIAGEGIPIDAVVADFISGAAELLSPDNDPEHWDIIEGQGSIFHPGYSGVSLGPLHGSQPAGFQPSAGTLISSAPTPASAASASR
;
A
#
# COMPACT_ATOMS: atom_id res chain seq x y z
N VAL A 1 -13.43 -18.70 -9.96
CA VAL A 1 -13.00 -18.63 -8.56
C VAL A 1 -13.20 -17.20 -8.09
N ASP A 2 -13.94 -16.99 -7.01
CA ASP A 2 -14.05 -15.67 -6.37
C ASP A 2 -13.01 -15.57 -5.26
N VAL A 3 -12.07 -14.65 -5.39
CA VAL A 3 -11.01 -14.42 -4.40
C VAL A 3 -11.32 -13.23 -3.47
N ARG A 4 -12.53 -12.67 -3.54
CA ARG A 4 -12.98 -11.57 -2.66
C ARG A 4 -13.46 -12.08 -1.29
N MET A 5 -12.67 -12.92 -0.68
CA MET A 5 -12.94 -13.44 0.65
C MET A 5 -11.86 -12.93 1.62
N PRO A 6 -12.11 -11.81 2.31
CA PRO A 6 -11.16 -11.33 3.30
C PRO A 6 -11.07 -12.29 4.48
N PRO A 7 -9.97 -12.27 5.25
CA PRO A 7 -9.84 -13.03 6.49
C PRO A 7 -11.03 -12.80 7.42
N ARG A 8 -11.52 -13.86 8.08
CA ARG A 8 -12.68 -13.78 8.99
C ARG A 8 -12.48 -12.85 10.19
N LYS A 9 -11.22 -12.69 10.60
CA LYS A 9 -10.84 -11.82 11.72
C LYS A 9 -9.85 -10.78 11.20
N LEU A 10 -10.30 -9.55 11.15
CA LEU A 10 -9.47 -8.41 10.83
C LEU A 10 -9.43 -7.47 12.05
N PRO A 11 -8.25 -6.95 12.41
CA PRO A 11 -8.14 -5.95 13.48
C PRO A 11 -8.62 -4.58 12.97
N VAL A 12 -8.94 -3.70 13.90
CA VAL A 12 -8.95 -2.26 13.60
C VAL A 12 -7.52 -1.76 13.43
N GLY A 13 -7.32 -0.70 12.63
CA GLY A 13 -6.02 -0.09 12.47
C GLY A 13 -5.48 0.46 13.79
N THR A 14 -4.23 0.17 14.09
CA THR A 14 -3.57 0.60 15.34
C THR A 14 -2.76 1.88 15.18
N GLY A 15 -2.36 2.21 13.94
CA GLY A 15 -1.45 3.29 13.62
C GLY A 15 -0.02 3.06 14.12
N ARG A 16 0.33 1.86 14.58
CA ARG A 16 1.68 1.50 15.04
C ARG A 16 2.67 1.61 13.88
N LYS A 17 3.76 2.33 14.12
CA LYS A 17 4.87 2.35 13.16
C LYS A 17 5.50 0.96 13.08
N ARG A 18 5.81 0.55 11.86
CA ARG A 18 6.41 -0.75 11.54
C ARG A 18 7.72 -0.55 10.82
N THR A 19 8.65 -1.49 11.01
CA THR A 19 9.92 -1.55 10.28
C THR A 19 9.69 -1.96 8.82
N GLY A 20 10.69 -1.74 7.96
CA GLY A 20 10.54 -1.88 6.52
C GLY A 20 9.95 -0.62 5.88
N ARG A 21 10.00 -0.56 4.56
CA ARG A 21 9.55 0.57 3.75
C ARG A 21 8.31 0.18 2.97
N ARG A 22 7.42 1.11 2.72
CA ARG A 22 6.16 0.86 2.03
C ARG A 22 5.91 1.93 0.98
N ILE A 23 5.48 1.51 -0.19
CA ILE A 23 4.99 2.37 -1.27
C ILE A 23 3.55 1.97 -1.54
N LEU A 24 2.64 2.93 -1.54
CA LEU A 24 1.25 2.72 -1.91
C LEU A 24 0.98 3.30 -3.30
N ALA A 25 0.49 2.48 -4.21
CA ALA A 25 0.01 2.95 -5.50
C ALA A 25 -1.32 3.69 -5.33
N VAL A 26 -1.35 4.96 -5.65
CA VAL A 26 -2.56 5.80 -5.55
C VAL A 26 -2.92 6.40 -6.90
N ALA A 27 -4.16 6.83 -7.05
CA ALA A 27 -4.62 7.43 -8.30
C ALA A 27 -5.77 8.39 -8.10
N ALA A 28 -5.88 9.35 -9.03
CA ALA A 28 -6.97 10.29 -9.07
C ALA A 28 -8.31 9.62 -9.40
N ASP A 29 -8.27 8.48 -10.12
CA ASP A 29 -9.49 7.76 -10.51
C ASP A 29 -9.30 6.23 -10.44
N CYS A 30 -10.42 5.51 -10.58
CA CYS A 30 -10.44 4.05 -10.67
C CYS A 30 -9.94 3.58 -12.05
N ALA A 31 -9.51 2.31 -12.11
CA ALA A 31 -9.15 1.61 -13.35
C ALA A 31 -8.04 2.25 -14.22
N ILE A 32 -7.22 3.14 -13.67
CA ILE A 32 -6.15 3.84 -14.38
C ILE A 32 -4.77 3.18 -14.24
N GLY A 33 -4.72 1.91 -13.84
CA GLY A 33 -3.50 1.11 -13.89
C GLY A 33 -2.71 0.93 -12.59
N LYS A 34 -3.24 1.29 -11.41
CA LYS A 34 -2.57 1.15 -10.10
C LYS A 34 -1.91 -0.22 -9.89
N LYS A 35 -2.63 -1.29 -10.19
CA LYS A 35 -2.13 -2.66 -10.09
C LYS A 35 -0.90 -2.90 -10.98
N TYR A 36 -1.00 -2.55 -12.25
CA TYR A 36 0.10 -2.76 -13.20
C TYR A 36 1.32 -1.92 -12.86
N SER A 37 1.11 -0.68 -12.41
CA SER A 37 2.19 0.18 -11.96
C SER A 37 2.90 -0.39 -10.72
N ALA A 38 2.15 -0.93 -9.75
CA ALA A 38 2.72 -1.55 -8.56
C ALA A 38 3.51 -2.83 -8.91
N LEU A 39 2.97 -3.68 -9.78
CA LEU A 39 3.65 -4.89 -10.26
C LEU A 39 4.95 -4.54 -11.02
N ALA A 40 4.89 -3.57 -11.93
CA ALA A 40 6.06 -3.14 -12.70
C ALA A 40 7.14 -2.54 -11.80
N LEU A 41 6.74 -1.77 -10.78
CA LEU A 41 7.67 -1.21 -9.81
C LEU A 41 8.35 -2.31 -8.99
N ASP A 42 7.58 -3.27 -8.47
CA ASP A 42 8.13 -4.40 -7.71
C ASP A 42 9.11 -5.21 -8.57
N GLN A 43 8.76 -5.49 -9.81
CA GLN A 43 9.66 -6.17 -10.74
C GLN A 43 10.95 -5.38 -10.97
N ALA A 44 10.86 -4.10 -11.30
CA ALA A 44 12.02 -3.24 -11.54
C ALA A 44 12.93 -3.12 -10.31
N MET A 45 12.35 -3.04 -9.11
CA MET A 45 13.10 -3.01 -7.87
C MET A 45 13.87 -4.31 -7.64
N ARG A 46 13.24 -5.47 -7.88
CA ARG A 46 13.92 -6.78 -7.78
C ARG A 46 15.03 -6.93 -8.81
N GLU A 47 14.81 -6.49 -10.06
CA GLU A 47 15.82 -6.47 -11.11
C GLU A 47 17.02 -5.58 -10.76
N ALA A 48 16.78 -4.48 -10.02
CA ALA A 48 17.80 -3.61 -9.48
C ALA A 48 18.49 -4.15 -8.20
N GLY A 49 18.17 -5.37 -7.77
CA GLY A 49 18.75 -6.00 -6.57
C GLY A 49 18.16 -5.53 -5.24
N LEU A 50 17.05 -4.80 -5.25
CA LEU A 50 16.37 -4.39 -4.03
C LEU A 50 15.43 -5.50 -3.54
N LYS A 51 15.29 -5.61 -2.23
CA LYS A 51 14.32 -6.51 -1.60
C LYS A 51 12.94 -5.90 -1.68
N SER A 52 12.04 -6.44 -2.49
CA SER A 52 10.67 -5.97 -2.57
C SER A 52 9.66 -7.10 -2.64
N THR A 53 8.43 -6.81 -2.24
CA THR A 53 7.28 -7.71 -2.32
C THR A 53 6.04 -6.95 -2.74
N PHE A 54 5.39 -7.39 -3.80
CA PHE A 54 4.08 -6.89 -4.19
C PHE A 54 3.00 -7.37 -3.20
N ARG A 55 2.21 -6.44 -2.68
CA ARG A 55 1.11 -6.68 -1.75
C ARG A 55 -0.23 -6.46 -2.45
N ALA A 56 -0.89 -7.54 -2.77
CA ALA A 56 -2.14 -7.52 -3.53
C ALA A 56 -3.35 -7.13 -2.65
N THR A 57 -4.18 -6.24 -3.18
CA THR A 57 -5.41 -5.77 -2.52
C THR A 57 -6.66 -5.93 -3.37
N GLY A 58 -6.52 -6.26 -4.65
CA GLY A 58 -7.61 -6.52 -5.58
C GLY A 58 -7.58 -7.95 -6.12
N GLN A 59 -8.69 -8.43 -6.66
CA GLN A 59 -8.85 -9.80 -7.13
C GLN A 59 -7.75 -10.25 -8.10
N THR A 60 -7.49 -9.47 -9.13
CA THR A 60 -6.48 -9.83 -10.14
C THR A 60 -5.07 -9.81 -9.53
N GLY A 61 -4.76 -8.85 -8.65
CA GLY A 61 -3.49 -8.82 -7.93
C GLY A 61 -3.29 -10.06 -7.08
N ILE A 62 -4.33 -10.48 -6.35
CA ILE A 62 -4.32 -11.70 -5.52
C ILE A 62 -4.11 -12.94 -6.38
N MET A 63 -4.77 -13.05 -7.54
CA MET A 63 -4.57 -14.17 -8.46
C MET A 63 -3.14 -14.22 -9.02
N ILE A 64 -2.52 -13.09 -9.24
CA ILE A 64 -1.12 -13.00 -9.74
C ILE A 64 -0.13 -13.34 -8.61
N ALA A 65 -0.31 -12.77 -7.43
CA ALA A 65 0.59 -12.92 -6.29
C ALA A 65 0.42 -14.26 -5.56
N GLY A 66 -0.75 -14.92 -5.70
CA GLY A 66 -1.11 -16.11 -4.95
C GLY A 66 -1.60 -15.84 -3.51
N GLU A 67 -1.45 -14.60 -3.03
CA GLU A 67 -1.87 -14.14 -1.71
C GLU A 67 -2.29 -12.67 -1.73
N GLY A 68 -2.98 -12.22 -0.69
CA GLY A 68 -3.40 -10.82 -0.54
C GLY A 68 -4.68 -10.69 0.29
N ILE A 69 -5.15 -9.46 0.44
CA ILE A 69 -6.40 -9.15 1.14
C ILE A 69 -7.26 -8.28 0.23
N PRO A 70 -8.45 -8.75 -0.17
CA PRO A 70 -9.35 -7.98 -1.05
C PRO A 70 -9.96 -6.81 -0.27
N ILE A 71 -9.30 -5.68 -0.31
CA ILE A 71 -9.62 -4.49 0.50
C ILE A 71 -11.03 -3.96 0.19
N ASP A 72 -11.49 -4.05 -1.04
CA ASP A 72 -12.83 -3.63 -1.47
C ASP A 72 -13.96 -4.51 -0.90
N ALA A 73 -13.63 -5.68 -0.35
CA ALA A 73 -14.56 -6.58 0.33
C ALA A 73 -14.45 -6.51 1.88
N VAL A 74 -13.61 -5.63 2.39
CA VAL A 74 -13.42 -5.43 3.85
C VAL A 74 -14.40 -4.37 4.35
N VAL A 75 -15.04 -4.64 5.49
CA VAL A 75 -15.87 -3.64 6.18
C VAL A 75 -15.01 -2.42 6.56
N ALA A 76 -15.55 -1.21 6.35
CA ALA A 76 -14.80 0.05 6.43
C ALA A 76 -13.95 0.20 7.70
N ASP A 77 -14.48 -0.18 8.87
CA ASP A 77 -13.81 -0.09 10.17
C ASP A 77 -12.51 -0.89 10.25
N PHE A 78 -12.37 -1.91 9.40
CA PHE A 78 -11.23 -2.84 9.42
C PHE A 78 -10.27 -2.64 8.23
N ILE A 79 -10.54 -1.71 7.30
CA ILE A 79 -9.70 -1.51 6.12
C ILE A 79 -8.26 -1.14 6.51
N SER A 80 -8.10 -0.19 7.44
CA SER A 80 -6.76 0.20 7.91
C SER A 80 -6.03 -0.94 8.61
N GLY A 81 -6.74 -1.73 9.43
CA GLY A 81 -6.17 -2.91 10.07
C GLY A 81 -5.81 -4.02 9.08
N ALA A 82 -6.60 -4.20 8.03
CA ALA A 82 -6.29 -5.12 6.94
C ALA A 82 -5.01 -4.70 6.19
N ALA A 83 -4.83 -3.41 5.95
CA ALA A 83 -3.61 -2.87 5.34
C ALA A 83 -2.38 -3.00 6.26
N GLU A 84 -2.54 -2.85 7.58
CA GLU A 84 -1.49 -3.15 8.56
C GLU A 84 -1.09 -4.63 8.51
N LEU A 85 -2.07 -5.52 8.47
CA LEU A 85 -1.83 -6.97 8.40
C LEU A 85 -1.14 -7.37 7.10
N LEU A 86 -1.51 -6.74 5.98
CA LEU A 86 -0.94 -6.99 4.66
C LEU A 86 0.53 -6.55 4.55
N SER A 87 0.93 -5.53 5.31
CA SER A 87 2.29 -4.96 5.29
C SER A 87 2.90 -4.95 6.70
N PRO A 88 3.27 -6.13 7.24
CA PRO A 88 3.77 -6.28 8.61
C PRO A 88 5.17 -5.66 8.79
N ASP A 89 5.71 -5.79 9.99
CA ASP A 89 7.12 -5.51 10.24
C ASP A 89 8.00 -6.34 9.32
N ASN A 90 9.05 -5.73 8.75
CA ASN A 90 9.95 -6.35 7.81
C ASN A 90 11.38 -5.83 8.00
N ASP A 91 12.36 -6.43 7.28
CA ASP A 91 13.74 -5.90 7.20
C ASP A 91 13.70 -4.39 6.88
N PRO A 92 14.47 -3.53 7.55
CA PRO A 92 14.52 -2.09 7.28
C PRO A 92 14.77 -1.71 5.81
N GLU A 93 15.46 -2.56 5.05
CA GLU A 93 15.76 -2.35 3.63
C GLU A 93 14.72 -3.01 2.70
N HIS A 94 13.72 -3.70 3.24
CA HIS A 94 12.66 -4.32 2.47
C HIS A 94 11.56 -3.31 2.09
N TRP A 95 11.04 -3.45 0.87
CA TRP A 95 9.97 -2.65 0.34
C TRP A 95 8.69 -3.46 0.12
N ASP A 96 7.62 -3.10 0.77
CA ASP A 96 6.28 -3.57 0.43
C ASP A 96 5.67 -2.61 -0.61
N ILE A 97 5.38 -3.13 -1.80
CA ILE A 97 4.76 -2.38 -2.89
C ILE A 97 3.27 -2.71 -2.90
N ILE A 98 2.47 -1.82 -2.35
CA ILE A 98 1.06 -2.07 -2.06
C ILE A 98 0.20 -1.61 -3.23
N GLU A 99 -0.60 -2.52 -3.76
CA GLU A 99 -1.62 -2.23 -4.75
C GLU A 99 -2.68 -1.30 -4.13
N GLY A 100 -2.94 -0.15 -4.75
CA GLY A 100 -3.99 0.75 -4.31
C GLY A 100 -5.34 0.40 -4.87
N GLN A 101 -6.39 0.64 -4.08
CA GLN A 101 -7.79 0.49 -4.47
C GLN A 101 -8.50 1.84 -4.44
N GLY A 102 -9.61 1.94 -5.16
CA GLY A 102 -10.44 3.14 -5.19
C GLY A 102 -9.80 4.33 -5.92
N SER A 103 -10.18 5.51 -5.50
CA SER A 103 -9.78 6.80 -6.07
C SER A 103 -9.67 7.84 -4.95
N ILE A 104 -8.64 8.68 -4.97
CA ILE A 104 -8.47 9.70 -3.91
C ILE A 104 -9.57 10.77 -3.98
N PHE A 105 -9.98 11.13 -5.19
CA PHE A 105 -10.89 12.26 -5.41
C PHE A 105 -12.33 11.87 -5.70
N HIS A 106 -12.59 10.62 -6.10
CA HIS A 106 -13.96 10.20 -6.42
C HIS A 106 -14.74 9.93 -5.13
N PRO A 107 -15.87 10.63 -4.88
CA PRO A 107 -16.60 10.54 -3.61
C PRO A 107 -17.10 9.13 -3.27
N GLY A 108 -17.41 8.32 -4.27
CA GLY A 108 -17.86 6.95 -4.08
C GLY A 108 -16.75 5.94 -3.74
N TYR A 109 -15.49 6.28 -3.98
CA TYR A 109 -14.36 5.34 -3.87
C TYR A 109 -13.22 5.85 -3.00
N SER A 110 -13.30 7.07 -2.45
CA SER A 110 -12.24 7.65 -1.63
C SER A 110 -12.08 6.94 -0.29
N GLY A 111 -13.16 6.44 0.30
CA GLY A 111 -13.12 5.70 1.56
C GLY A 111 -12.21 4.47 1.50
N VAL A 112 -12.26 3.72 0.38
CA VAL A 112 -11.39 2.57 0.17
C VAL A 112 -9.93 2.99 0.00
N SER A 113 -9.64 4.18 -0.54
CA SER A 113 -8.27 4.69 -0.69
C SER A 113 -7.68 5.16 0.64
N LEU A 114 -8.49 5.78 1.50
CA LEU A 114 -8.05 6.30 2.80
C LEU A 114 -7.64 5.19 3.78
N GLY A 115 -8.36 4.08 3.81
CA GLY A 115 -8.04 2.97 4.69
C GLY A 115 -6.63 2.41 4.49
N PRO A 116 -6.23 2.00 3.27
CA PRO A 116 -4.86 1.62 2.95
C PRO A 116 -3.84 2.71 3.21
N LEU A 117 -4.16 3.98 2.97
CA LEU A 117 -3.26 5.10 3.25
C LEU A 117 -2.90 5.16 4.74
N HIS A 118 -3.90 5.10 5.61
CA HIS A 118 -3.70 5.12 7.06
C HIS A 118 -3.06 3.83 7.57
N GLY A 119 -3.51 2.68 7.08
CA GLY A 119 -3.03 1.39 7.55
C GLY A 119 -1.63 1.05 7.07
N SER A 120 -1.27 1.34 5.83
CA SER A 120 0.06 1.03 5.32
C SER A 120 1.14 2.02 5.79
N GLN A 121 0.77 3.26 6.13
CA GLN A 121 1.71 4.32 6.51
C GLN A 121 2.90 4.41 5.53
N PRO A 122 2.66 4.64 4.24
CA PRO A 122 3.69 4.52 3.23
C PRO A 122 4.78 5.59 3.40
N ALA A 123 6.03 5.21 3.15
CA ALA A 123 7.16 6.12 3.07
C ALA A 123 7.12 6.97 1.77
N GLY A 124 6.38 6.48 0.77
CA GLY A 124 6.18 7.18 -0.50
C GLY A 124 4.92 6.69 -1.21
N PHE A 125 4.48 7.48 -2.18
CA PHE A 125 3.35 7.16 -3.05
C PHE A 125 3.84 6.95 -4.47
N GLN A 126 3.34 5.90 -5.11
CA GLN A 126 3.48 5.75 -6.54
C GLN A 126 2.21 6.29 -7.20
N PRO A 127 2.32 7.36 -7.99
CA PRO A 127 1.22 7.83 -8.78
C PRO A 127 1.07 7.04 -10.07
N SER A 128 -0.12 6.55 -10.35
CA SER A 128 -0.48 6.14 -11.69
C SER A 128 -1.22 7.29 -12.37
N ALA A 129 -0.78 7.68 -13.55
CA ALA A 129 -1.23 8.75 -14.43
C ALA A 129 -2.11 9.85 -13.77
N GLY A 130 -1.53 11.02 -13.51
CA GLY A 130 -2.26 12.18 -12.93
C GLY A 130 -1.89 12.52 -11.48
N THR A 131 -0.67 12.68 -11.20
CA THR A 131 0.03 12.50 -9.93
C THR A 131 0.06 13.62 -8.93
N LEU A 132 0.08 13.25 -7.65
CA LEU A 132 0.68 14.01 -6.55
C LEU A 132 1.70 13.13 -5.81
N ILE A 133 2.95 13.58 -5.71
CA ILE A 133 3.98 12.95 -4.88
C ILE A 133 4.10 13.76 -3.60
N SER A 134 3.95 13.11 -2.45
CA SER A 134 4.38 13.66 -1.17
C SER A 134 5.42 12.72 -0.58
N SER A 135 6.66 13.14 -0.53
CA SER A 135 7.69 12.50 0.27
C SER A 135 7.64 13.05 1.68
N ALA A 136 7.29 12.23 2.66
CA ALA A 136 7.50 12.60 4.05
C ALA A 136 9.02 12.70 4.31
N PRO A 137 9.52 13.77 4.95
CA PRO A 137 10.95 13.89 5.24
C PRO A 137 11.39 12.79 6.20
N THR A 138 12.47 12.12 5.83
CA THR A 138 13.15 11.15 6.69
C THR A 138 13.66 11.89 7.94
N PRO A 139 13.41 11.43 9.17
CA PRO A 139 13.89 12.10 10.39
C PRO A 139 15.36 11.78 10.66
N ALA A 140 16.27 12.11 9.75
CA ALA A 140 17.71 11.84 9.90
C ALA A 140 18.60 13.07 9.69
N SER A 141 18.07 14.29 9.75
CA SER A 141 18.92 15.50 9.63
C SER A 141 18.78 16.52 10.78
N ALA A 142 18.17 16.15 11.90
CA ALA A 142 18.03 17.04 13.05
C ALA A 142 19.15 16.89 14.10
N ALA A 143 20.26 16.24 13.76
CA ALA A 143 21.37 16.00 14.70
C ALA A 143 22.71 16.60 14.26
N SER A 144 22.73 17.82 13.67
CA SER A 144 24.00 18.55 13.51
C SER A 144 23.83 20.06 13.43
N ALA A 145 23.14 20.66 14.41
CA ALA A 145 23.17 22.11 14.59
C ALA A 145 23.19 22.45 16.09
N SER A 146 24.25 22.02 16.78
CA SER A 146 24.64 22.59 18.07
C SER A 146 26.14 22.38 18.28
N ARG A 147 26.91 23.30 17.75
CA ARG A 147 28.18 23.79 18.34
C ARG A 147 28.43 25.18 17.83
#